data_c9790bf72da92daead8ff991ce6f4df9
#
_entry.id   c9790bf72da92daead8ff991ce6f4df9
#
_cell.length_a   1.000
_cell.length_b   1.000
_cell.length_c   1.000
_cell.angle_alpha   90.00
_cell.angle_beta   90.00
_cell.angle_gamma   90.00
#
_symmetry.space_group_name_H-M   'P 1'
#
loop_
_entity.id
_entity.type
_entity.pdbx_description
1 polymer ?
#
loop_
_entity_poly.entity_id
_entity_poly.type
_entity_poly.pdbx_seq_one_letter_code
_entity_poly.pdbx_strand_id
1 'polypeptide(L)'
;MELAELQDREVGDGTTSVVILAGELLKRANDLVRAKIHPTSIIAGYRLAMREAVKYIEDKLSTPIDTLGPETILNCAKTSMSSKIVGADSDFFARMVVDAATSIKTYNDYGDARYPIKSINILKSHGKSVKESQVIKGYALNLGRAAQGMVKSVKNAKIACVDFNLQKTKMQMGVQVLVSDPKELERIRQEELDITARRIKMMIDGGANVILCSKGVDDMALKY
;
A
#
# COMPACT_ATOMS: atom_id res chain seq x y z
N MET A 1 -21.39 -11.64 -1.14
CA MET A 1 -20.20 -10.99 -1.74
C MET A 1 -19.63 -9.94 -0.79
N GLU A 2 -20.39 -8.90 -0.43
CA GLU A 2 -19.94 -7.79 0.45
C GLU A 2 -19.30 -8.24 1.78
N LEU A 3 -19.86 -9.27 2.43
CA LEU A 3 -19.31 -9.81 3.68
C LEU A 3 -17.91 -10.43 3.48
N ALA A 4 -17.70 -11.13 2.37
CA ALA A 4 -16.40 -11.71 2.03
C ALA A 4 -15.39 -10.63 1.67
N GLU A 5 -15.81 -9.57 0.96
CA GLU A 5 -14.96 -8.41 0.62
C GLU A 5 -14.54 -7.63 1.87
N LEU A 6 -15.46 -7.49 2.84
CA LEU A 6 -15.14 -6.85 4.11
C LEU A 6 -14.08 -7.65 4.89
N GLN A 7 -14.24 -8.98 4.96
CA GLN A 7 -13.28 -9.87 5.61
C GLN A 7 -11.91 -9.81 4.91
N ASP A 8 -11.90 -9.79 3.57
CA ASP A 8 -10.65 -9.66 2.81
C ASP A 8 -9.94 -8.33 3.07
N ARG A 9 -10.70 -7.24 3.15
CA ARG A 9 -10.16 -5.89 3.41
C ARG A 9 -9.56 -5.74 4.81
N GLU A 10 -10.20 -6.35 5.82
CA GLU A 10 -9.81 -6.20 7.22
C GLU A 10 -8.72 -7.20 7.63
N VAL A 11 -8.80 -8.44 7.16
CA VAL A 11 -7.95 -9.55 7.61
C VAL A 11 -7.13 -10.16 6.47
N GLY A 12 -7.67 -10.18 5.23
CA GLY A 12 -7.03 -10.81 4.08
C GLY A 12 -7.11 -12.33 4.05
N ASP A 13 -7.81 -12.94 5.00
CA ASP A 13 -7.99 -14.40 5.10
C ASP A 13 -9.35 -14.76 5.69
N GLY A 14 -9.75 -16.03 5.56
CA GLY A 14 -11.00 -16.55 6.13
C GLY A 14 -12.28 -16.13 5.40
N THR A 15 -12.19 -15.62 4.17
CA THR A 15 -13.33 -15.15 3.37
C THR A 15 -14.38 -16.25 3.15
N THR A 16 -13.95 -17.45 2.83
CA THR A 16 -14.83 -18.62 2.66
C THR A 16 -15.44 -19.05 3.99
N SER A 17 -14.64 -19.06 5.05
CA SER A 17 -15.11 -19.45 6.41
C SER A 17 -16.22 -18.54 6.92
N VAL A 18 -16.09 -17.23 6.69
CA VAL A 18 -17.11 -16.23 7.08
C VAL A 18 -18.43 -16.46 6.33
N VAL A 19 -18.36 -16.76 5.02
CA VAL A 19 -19.56 -17.03 4.22
C VAL A 19 -20.24 -18.32 4.65
N ILE A 20 -19.48 -19.39 4.94
CA ILE A 20 -20.02 -20.66 5.44
C ILE A 20 -20.69 -20.46 6.78
N LEU A 21 -20.03 -19.75 7.70
CA LEU A 21 -20.59 -19.45 9.02
C LEU A 21 -21.89 -18.64 8.92
N ALA A 22 -21.91 -17.60 8.09
CA ALA A 22 -23.12 -16.81 7.85
C ALA A 22 -24.25 -17.65 7.25
N GLY A 23 -23.94 -18.53 6.29
CA GLY A 23 -24.90 -19.45 5.68
C GLY A 23 -25.51 -20.43 6.71
N GLU A 24 -24.69 -21.00 7.58
CA GLU A 24 -25.18 -21.93 8.61
C GLU A 24 -26.02 -21.19 9.68
N LEU A 25 -25.61 -20.00 10.11
CA LEU A 25 -26.40 -19.17 11.03
C LEU A 25 -27.78 -18.83 10.43
N LEU A 26 -27.82 -18.43 9.16
CA LEU A 26 -29.07 -18.13 8.46
C LEU A 26 -29.97 -19.37 8.31
N LYS A 27 -29.37 -20.52 8.00
CA LYS A 27 -30.12 -21.80 7.94
C LYS A 27 -30.76 -22.12 9.27
N ARG A 28 -30.02 -22.04 10.38
CA ARG A 28 -30.56 -22.27 11.74
C ARG A 28 -31.62 -21.24 12.13
N ALA A 29 -31.40 -19.96 11.76
CA ALA A 29 -32.40 -18.93 11.98
C ALA A 29 -33.71 -19.23 11.25
N ASN A 30 -33.65 -19.73 10.01
CA ASN A 30 -34.84 -20.10 9.24
C ASN A 30 -35.66 -21.22 9.93
N ASP A 31 -35.00 -22.21 10.52
CA ASP A 31 -35.68 -23.28 11.27
C ASP A 31 -36.40 -22.72 12.49
N LEU A 32 -35.81 -21.76 13.20
CA LEU A 32 -36.44 -21.08 14.33
C LEU A 32 -37.63 -20.20 13.90
N VAL A 33 -37.53 -19.53 12.76
CA VAL A 33 -38.65 -18.75 12.18
C VAL A 33 -39.80 -19.67 11.80
N ARG A 34 -39.52 -20.84 11.21
CA ARG A 34 -40.55 -21.87 10.94
C ARG A 34 -41.22 -22.37 12.21
N ALA A 35 -40.47 -22.44 13.30
CA ALA A 35 -41.00 -22.73 14.63
C ALA A 35 -41.76 -21.55 15.27
N LYS A 36 -42.07 -20.49 14.50
CA LYS A 36 -42.79 -19.28 14.90
C LYS A 36 -42.07 -18.41 15.94
N ILE A 37 -40.79 -18.53 16.09
CA ILE A 37 -39.97 -17.61 16.90
C ILE A 37 -39.76 -16.31 16.11
N HIS A 38 -40.02 -15.20 16.75
CA HIS A 38 -39.92 -13.89 16.09
C HIS A 38 -38.44 -13.58 15.72
N PRO A 39 -38.15 -13.09 14.51
CA PRO A 39 -36.78 -12.78 14.05
C PRO A 39 -35.98 -11.87 14.98
N THR A 40 -36.65 -10.90 15.63
CA THR A 40 -36.00 -10.00 16.59
C THR A 40 -35.39 -10.75 17.79
N SER A 41 -36.10 -11.80 18.29
CA SER A 41 -35.61 -12.64 19.39
C SER A 41 -34.39 -13.46 18.95
N ILE A 42 -34.39 -13.98 17.73
CA ILE A 42 -33.26 -14.72 17.16
C ILE A 42 -32.02 -13.80 17.01
N ILE A 43 -32.22 -12.58 16.52
CA ILE A 43 -31.14 -11.58 16.41
C ILE A 43 -30.58 -11.22 17.78
N ALA A 44 -31.44 -11.03 18.79
CA ALA A 44 -31.01 -10.76 20.16
C ALA A 44 -30.17 -11.91 20.73
N GLY A 45 -30.57 -13.16 20.49
CA GLY A 45 -29.83 -14.36 20.87
C GLY A 45 -28.48 -14.44 20.18
N TYR A 46 -28.42 -14.19 18.89
CA TYR A 46 -27.15 -14.20 18.15
C TYR A 46 -26.18 -13.10 18.60
N ARG A 47 -26.69 -11.90 18.92
CA ARG A 47 -25.87 -10.83 19.50
C ARG A 47 -25.27 -11.19 20.86
N LEU A 48 -26.06 -11.88 21.70
CA LEU A 48 -25.55 -12.37 22.98
C LEU A 48 -24.49 -13.44 22.78
N ALA A 49 -24.77 -14.44 21.96
CA ALA A 49 -23.83 -15.51 21.63
C ALA A 49 -22.52 -14.97 21.02
N MET A 50 -22.60 -13.99 20.15
CA MET A 50 -21.43 -13.34 19.58
C MET A 50 -20.56 -12.70 20.66
N ARG A 51 -21.14 -11.93 21.60
CA ARG A 51 -20.40 -11.29 22.69
C ARG A 51 -19.69 -12.30 23.58
N GLU A 52 -20.39 -13.37 23.96
CA GLU A 52 -19.81 -14.43 24.76
C GLU A 52 -18.71 -15.19 24.01
N ALA A 53 -18.89 -15.45 22.71
CA ALA A 53 -17.88 -16.11 21.89
C ALA A 53 -16.61 -15.25 21.75
N VAL A 54 -16.75 -13.94 21.49
CA VAL A 54 -15.61 -13.01 21.40
C VAL A 54 -14.84 -12.99 22.72
N LYS A 55 -15.57 -12.84 23.85
CA LYS A 55 -14.95 -12.84 25.18
C LYS A 55 -14.22 -14.16 25.47
N TYR A 56 -14.81 -15.29 25.11
CA TYR A 56 -14.17 -16.59 25.30
C TYR A 56 -12.88 -16.73 24.45
N ILE A 57 -12.92 -16.23 23.20
CA ILE A 57 -11.74 -16.23 22.32
C ILE A 57 -10.62 -15.38 22.92
N GLU A 58 -10.94 -14.17 23.38
CA GLU A 58 -9.97 -13.26 23.98
C GLU A 58 -9.39 -13.82 25.29
N ASP A 59 -10.22 -14.35 26.19
CA ASP A 59 -9.81 -14.81 27.51
C ASP A 59 -9.11 -16.17 27.50
N LYS A 60 -9.49 -17.07 26.60
CA LYS A 60 -9.09 -18.49 26.65
C LYS A 60 -8.29 -18.99 25.45
N LEU A 61 -8.52 -18.44 24.27
CA LEU A 61 -7.91 -18.94 23.02
C LEU A 61 -6.84 -18.02 22.49
N SER A 62 -6.84 -16.75 22.87
CA SER A 62 -5.81 -15.80 22.46
C SER A 62 -4.51 -16.02 23.24
N THR A 63 -3.41 -16.10 22.53
CA THR A 63 -2.08 -16.22 23.13
C THR A 63 -1.22 -15.06 22.67
N PRO A 64 -0.56 -14.32 23.61
CA PRO A 64 0.33 -13.23 23.24
C PRO A 64 1.49 -13.70 22.36
N ILE A 65 1.74 -12.97 21.28
CA ILE A 65 2.81 -13.29 20.30
C ILE A 65 4.20 -13.32 20.96
N ASP A 66 4.44 -12.46 21.94
CA ASP A 66 5.73 -12.35 22.62
C ASP A 66 6.13 -13.62 23.40
N THR A 67 5.13 -14.45 23.75
CA THR A 67 5.35 -15.76 24.39
C THR A 67 5.66 -16.87 23.39
N LEU A 68 5.36 -16.62 22.12
CA LEU A 68 5.52 -17.57 21.03
C LEU A 68 6.82 -17.23 20.28
N GLY A 69 7.70 -18.18 20.11
CA GLY A 69 8.96 -17.98 19.38
C GLY A 69 8.74 -17.60 17.91
N PRO A 70 9.77 -17.12 17.22
CA PRO A 70 9.69 -16.66 15.82
C PRO A 70 9.24 -17.77 14.85
N GLU A 71 9.47 -19.02 15.19
CA GLU A 71 9.04 -20.17 14.40
C GLU A 71 7.50 -20.29 14.36
N THR A 72 6.82 -19.93 15.43
CA THR A 72 5.35 -19.97 15.48
C THR A 72 4.74 -18.94 14.53
N ILE A 73 5.32 -17.73 14.45
CA ILE A 73 4.88 -16.71 13.51
C ILE A 73 5.05 -17.21 12.07
N LEU A 74 6.17 -17.86 11.78
CA LEU A 74 6.42 -18.48 10.48
C LEU A 74 5.39 -19.56 10.15
N ASN A 75 5.06 -20.41 11.11
CA ASN A 75 4.07 -21.47 10.94
C ASN A 75 2.66 -20.91 10.75
N CYS A 76 2.29 -19.85 11.44
CA CYS A 76 1.03 -19.13 11.20
C CYS A 76 0.96 -18.60 9.77
N ALA A 77 2.04 -17.97 9.28
CA ALA A 77 2.11 -17.49 7.91
C ALA A 77 2.00 -18.63 6.89
N LYS A 78 2.68 -19.76 7.12
CA LYS A 78 2.55 -20.95 6.26
C LYS A 78 1.13 -21.49 6.23
N THR A 79 0.46 -21.57 7.35
CA THR A 79 -0.92 -22.06 7.47
C THR A 79 -1.88 -21.18 6.66
N SER A 80 -1.76 -19.87 6.80
CA SER A 80 -2.59 -18.92 6.04
C SER A 80 -2.34 -19.00 4.52
N MET A 81 -1.09 -19.26 4.10
CA MET A 81 -0.74 -19.35 2.68
C MET A 81 -0.98 -20.73 2.06
N SER A 82 -1.17 -21.78 2.84
CA SER A 82 -1.32 -23.15 2.36
C SER A 82 -2.50 -23.33 1.39
N SER A 83 -3.57 -22.57 1.59
CA SER A 83 -4.77 -22.56 0.76
C SER A 83 -4.72 -21.58 -0.44
N LYS A 84 -3.61 -20.88 -0.63
CA LYS A 84 -3.44 -19.88 -1.69
C LYS A 84 -2.61 -20.44 -2.84
N ILE A 85 -2.54 -19.70 -3.96
CA ILE A 85 -1.76 -20.07 -5.15
C ILE A 85 -0.29 -20.34 -4.82
N VAL A 86 0.26 -19.60 -3.85
CA VAL A 86 1.65 -19.73 -3.38
C VAL A 86 1.88 -20.89 -2.41
N GLY A 87 0.85 -21.69 -2.12
CA GLY A 87 0.91 -22.77 -1.13
C GLY A 87 2.01 -23.80 -1.38
N ALA A 88 2.34 -24.11 -2.66
CA ALA A 88 3.42 -25.01 -3.00
C ALA A 88 4.80 -24.54 -2.53
N ASP A 89 5.03 -23.23 -2.48
CA ASP A 89 6.28 -22.58 -2.06
C ASP A 89 6.09 -21.80 -0.73
N SER A 90 5.20 -22.29 0.14
CA SER A 90 4.79 -21.62 1.37
C SER A 90 5.97 -21.28 2.30
N ASP A 91 7.01 -22.10 2.36
CA ASP A 91 8.21 -21.84 3.15
C ASP A 91 8.95 -20.58 2.72
N PHE A 92 9.10 -20.40 1.42
CA PHE A 92 9.77 -19.22 0.85
C PHE A 92 8.96 -17.95 1.09
N PHE A 93 7.67 -17.99 0.76
CA PHE A 93 6.80 -16.83 0.92
C PHE A 93 6.50 -16.49 2.38
N ALA A 94 6.40 -17.50 3.27
CA ALA A 94 6.20 -17.25 4.69
C ALA A 94 7.36 -16.46 5.30
N ARG A 95 8.60 -16.83 4.99
CA ARG A 95 9.79 -16.06 5.42
C ARG A 95 9.75 -14.64 4.91
N MET A 96 9.46 -14.48 3.63
CA MET A 96 9.36 -13.16 2.99
C MET A 96 8.29 -12.28 3.65
N VAL A 97 7.10 -12.83 3.92
CA VAL A 97 6.00 -12.10 4.58
C VAL A 97 6.34 -11.74 6.02
N VAL A 98 6.94 -12.66 6.77
CA VAL A 98 7.38 -12.40 8.15
C VAL A 98 8.46 -11.33 8.18
N ASP A 99 9.44 -11.38 7.29
CA ASP A 99 10.50 -10.37 7.18
C ASP A 99 9.90 -8.99 6.83
N ALA A 100 8.96 -8.93 5.87
CA ALA A 100 8.29 -7.70 5.51
C ALA A 100 7.46 -7.12 6.67
N ALA A 101 6.66 -7.96 7.34
CA ALA A 101 5.82 -7.54 8.46
C ALA A 101 6.67 -7.08 9.66
N THR A 102 7.79 -7.75 9.92
CA THR A 102 8.69 -7.37 11.03
C THR A 102 9.42 -6.07 10.73
N SER A 103 9.76 -5.80 9.47
CA SER A 103 10.47 -4.57 9.07
C SER A 103 9.64 -3.30 9.24
N ILE A 104 8.31 -3.39 9.21
CA ILE A 104 7.39 -2.25 9.39
C ILE A 104 6.90 -2.09 10.83
N LYS A 105 7.34 -2.94 11.76
CA LYS A 105 6.94 -2.85 13.17
C LYS A 105 7.31 -1.47 13.73
N THR A 106 6.32 -0.77 14.24
CA THR A 106 6.47 0.52 14.92
C THR A 106 5.86 0.44 16.32
N TYR A 107 6.28 1.32 17.19
CA TYR A 107 5.70 1.43 18.52
C TYR A 107 4.96 2.76 18.63
N ASN A 108 3.77 2.74 19.24
CA ASN A 108 3.06 3.97 19.56
C ASN A 108 3.64 4.63 20.82
N ASP A 109 3.15 5.80 21.17
CA ASP A 109 3.60 6.58 22.36
C ASP A 109 3.36 5.83 23.67
N TYR A 110 2.49 4.83 23.69
CA TYR A 110 2.18 3.97 24.84
C TYR A 110 3.04 2.70 24.90
N GLY A 111 3.92 2.48 23.92
CA GLY A 111 4.77 1.31 23.83
C GLY A 111 4.14 0.08 23.17
N ASP A 112 2.90 0.20 22.66
CA ASP A 112 2.26 -0.92 21.97
C ASP A 112 2.81 -1.07 20.55
N ALA A 113 3.08 -2.31 20.16
CA ALA A 113 3.54 -2.61 18.81
C ALA A 113 2.42 -2.45 17.78
N ARG A 114 2.69 -1.70 16.72
CA ARG A 114 1.81 -1.56 15.56
C ARG A 114 2.48 -2.08 14.31
N TYR A 115 1.67 -2.70 13.45
CA TYR A 115 2.10 -3.24 12.16
C TYR A 115 1.28 -2.57 11.06
N PRO A 116 1.71 -1.41 10.54
CA PRO A 116 0.97 -0.70 9.49
C PRO A 116 1.11 -1.40 8.13
N ILE A 117 0.41 -2.50 7.93
CA ILE A 117 0.50 -3.37 6.73
C ILE A 117 0.28 -2.58 5.43
N LYS A 118 -0.55 -1.54 5.47
CA LYS A 118 -0.77 -0.63 4.33
C LYS A 118 0.50 0.11 3.87
N SER A 119 1.54 0.14 4.69
CA SER A 119 2.84 0.73 4.33
C SER A 119 3.71 -0.21 3.49
N ILE A 120 3.35 -1.50 3.39
CA ILE A 120 4.06 -2.44 2.52
C ILE A 120 3.63 -2.19 1.08
N ASN A 121 4.57 -1.75 0.25
CA ASN A 121 4.34 -1.56 -1.17
C ASN A 121 4.69 -2.83 -1.94
N ILE A 122 3.68 -3.42 -2.59
CA ILE A 122 3.85 -4.63 -3.39
C ILE A 122 3.95 -4.24 -4.86
N LEU A 123 5.15 -4.33 -5.41
CA LEU A 123 5.38 -4.12 -6.84
C LEU A 123 5.23 -5.45 -7.59
N LYS A 124 4.45 -5.40 -8.66
CA LYS A 124 4.21 -6.54 -9.54
C LYS A 124 4.96 -6.31 -10.85
N SER A 125 5.73 -7.28 -11.29
CA SER A 125 6.33 -7.26 -12.62
C SER A 125 6.35 -8.65 -13.23
N HIS A 126 6.39 -8.72 -14.56
CA HIS A 126 6.65 -9.97 -15.25
C HIS A 126 8.09 -10.41 -14.98
N GLY A 127 8.24 -11.65 -14.54
CA GLY A 127 9.51 -12.28 -14.24
C GLY A 127 9.56 -13.71 -14.83
N LYS A 128 10.70 -14.35 -14.65
CA LYS A 128 10.90 -15.72 -15.10
C LYS A 128 10.27 -16.73 -14.15
N SER A 129 10.32 -16.47 -12.85
CA SER A 129 9.77 -17.31 -11.81
C SER A 129 9.26 -16.50 -10.63
N VAL A 130 8.24 -17.01 -9.96
CA VAL A 130 7.70 -16.42 -8.71
C VAL A 130 8.74 -16.41 -7.60
N LYS A 131 9.69 -17.34 -7.62
CA LYS A 131 10.81 -17.42 -6.67
C LYS A 131 11.86 -16.32 -6.83
N GLU A 132 11.78 -15.50 -7.87
CA GLU A 132 12.62 -14.30 -8.02
C GLU A 132 12.10 -13.12 -7.21
N SER A 133 10.92 -13.27 -6.58
CA SER A 133 10.37 -12.26 -5.67
C SER A 133 11.30 -12.06 -4.47
N GLN A 134 11.47 -10.81 -4.04
CA GLN A 134 12.35 -10.47 -2.94
C GLN A 134 11.80 -9.34 -2.09
N VAL A 135 12.14 -9.33 -0.81
CA VAL A 135 11.88 -8.21 0.08
C VAL A 135 13.01 -7.19 -0.06
N ILE A 136 12.65 -5.95 -0.36
CA ILE A 136 13.58 -4.83 -0.42
C ILE A 136 13.46 -4.04 0.88
N LYS A 137 14.55 -3.95 1.64
CA LYS A 137 14.61 -3.10 2.84
C LYS A 137 14.78 -1.65 2.41
N GLY A 138 13.67 -0.97 2.25
CA GLY A 138 13.62 0.38 1.73
C GLY A 138 12.32 0.64 1.00
N TYR A 139 12.26 1.67 0.18
CA TYR A 139 11.08 2.00 -0.60
C TYR A 139 11.31 1.68 -2.07
N ALA A 140 10.46 0.85 -2.66
CA ALA A 140 10.51 0.48 -4.06
C ALA A 140 9.40 1.20 -4.84
N LEU A 141 9.76 1.83 -5.93
CA LEU A 141 8.84 2.56 -6.81
C LEU A 141 8.87 1.95 -8.22
N ASN A 142 7.71 1.81 -8.83
CA ASN A 142 7.60 1.43 -10.23
C ASN A 142 7.80 2.66 -11.13
N LEU A 143 8.98 3.25 -11.04
CA LEU A 143 9.37 4.44 -11.81
C LEU A 143 10.64 4.16 -12.59
N GLY A 144 10.71 4.72 -13.80
CA GLY A 144 11.90 4.72 -14.62
C GLY A 144 12.73 5.99 -14.43
N ARG A 145 13.98 5.96 -14.89
CA ARG A 145 14.80 7.17 -15.03
C ARG A 145 14.22 8.05 -16.14
N ALA A 146 14.22 9.35 -15.93
CA ALA A 146 13.69 10.30 -16.92
C ALA A 146 14.51 10.30 -18.24
N ALA A 147 15.82 10.03 -18.17
CA ALA A 147 16.66 9.86 -19.35
C ALA A 147 17.60 8.65 -19.23
N GLN A 148 17.90 8.02 -20.35
CA GLN A 148 18.77 6.84 -20.40
C GLN A 148 20.19 7.11 -19.91
N GLY A 149 20.70 8.35 -20.14
CA GLY A 149 22.03 8.78 -19.73
C GLY A 149 22.22 9.07 -18.25
N MET A 150 21.14 9.07 -17.47
CA MET A 150 21.24 9.32 -16.03
C MET A 150 21.89 8.15 -15.29
N VAL A 151 22.65 8.48 -14.22
CA VAL A 151 23.29 7.50 -13.35
C VAL A 151 22.27 6.51 -12.78
N LYS A 152 22.70 5.26 -12.64
CA LYS A 152 21.84 4.16 -12.14
C LYS A 152 21.82 4.09 -10.62
N SER A 153 22.82 4.63 -9.95
CA SER A 153 22.98 4.52 -8.49
C SER A 153 23.60 5.81 -7.95
N VAL A 154 23.05 6.29 -6.85
CA VAL A 154 23.54 7.47 -6.13
C VAL A 154 23.74 7.07 -4.67
N LYS A 155 24.96 7.24 -4.16
CA LYS A 155 25.30 7.05 -2.75
C LYS A 155 24.95 8.31 -1.96
N ASN A 156 24.52 8.15 -0.70
CA ASN A 156 24.12 9.25 0.18
C ASN A 156 23.10 10.18 -0.46
N ALA A 157 22.06 9.59 -1.06
CA ALA A 157 21.04 10.31 -1.78
C ALA A 157 20.25 11.27 -0.88
N LYS A 158 20.21 12.56 -1.27
CA LYS A 158 19.29 13.55 -0.72
C LYS A 158 18.13 13.69 -1.70
N ILE A 159 16.98 13.17 -1.33
CA ILE A 159 15.83 12.99 -2.24
C ILE A 159 14.86 14.15 -2.06
N ALA A 160 14.56 14.85 -3.16
CA ALA A 160 13.44 15.79 -3.24
C ALA A 160 12.26 15.11 -3.91
N CYS A 161 11.12 15.06 -3.23
CA CYS A 161 9.86 14.58 -3.77
C CYS A 161 9.00 15.77 -4.21
N VAL A 162 8.63 15.81 -5.49
CA VAL A 162 7.88 16.92 -6.07
C VAL A 162 6.62 16.42 -6.78
N ASP A 163 5.53 17.17 -6.60
CA ASP A 163 4.23 16.91 -7.23
C ASP A 163 3.81 18.02 -8.20
N PHE A 164 4.75 18.57 -8.93
CA PHE A 164 4.49 19.54 -9.99
C PHE A 164 5.24 19.17 -11.25
N ASN A 165 4.78 19.68 -12.40
CA ASN A 165 5.42 19.46 -13.68
C ASN A 165 6.80 20.13 -13.74
N LEU A 166 7.80 19.36 -14.16
CA LEU A 166 9.11 19.85 -14.59
C LEU A 166 9.14 19.95 -16.13
N GLN A 167 8.06 20.42 -16.69
CA GLN A 167 7.91 20.71 -18.11
C GLN A 167 7.90 22.21 -18.34
N LYS A 168 8.05 22.60 -19.59
CA LYS A 168 7.82 23.99 -20.00
C LYS A 168 6.44 24.47 -19.50
N THR A 169 6.44 25.58 -18.78
CA THR A 169 5.21 26.15 -18.24
C THR A 169 4.37 26.67 -19.40
N LYS A 170 3.13 26.20 -19.51
CA LYS A 170 2.15 26.68 -20.50
C LYS A 170 1.14 27.56 -19.78
N MET A 171 0.66 28.59 -20.48
CA MET A 171 -0.46 29.40 -20.01
C MET A 171 -1.73 28.55 -19.88
N GLN A 172 -2.66 28.96 -19.03
CA GLN A 172 -3.94 28.28 -18.88
C GLN A 172 -4.72 28.33 -20.18
N MET A 173 -5.47 27.27 -20.46
CA MET A 173 -6.35 27.24 -21.63
C MET A 173 -7.35 28.41 -21.59
N GLY A 174 -7.49 29.10 -22.73
CA GLY A 174 -8.40 30.26 -22.86
C GLY A 174 -7.72 31.62 -22.61
N VAL A 175 -6.49 31.65 -22.14
CA VAL A 175 -5.74 32.92 -22.06
C VAL A 175 -5.15 33.24 -23.43
N GLN A 176 -5.50 34.40 -23.99
CA GLN A 176 -4.91 34.95 -25.21
C GLN A 176 -4.05 36.14 -24.83
N VAL A 177 -2.80 36.12 -25.23
CA VAL A 177 -1.90 37.26 -25.05
C VAL A 177 -1.66 37.87 -26.41
N LEU A 178 -2.09 39.15 -26.57
CA LEU A 178 -1.82 39.94 -27.72
C LEU A 178 -0.44 40.58 -27.57
N VAL A 179 0.49 40.18 -28.42
CA VAL A 179 1.86 40.70 -28.44
C VAL A 179 2.07 41.44 -29.74
N SER A 180 2.37 42.75 -29.65
CA SER A 180 2.62 43.60 -30.81
C SER A 180 4.11 43.66 -31.21
N ASP A 181 4.98 43.38 -30.25
CA ASP A 181 6.44 43.41 -30.48
C ASP A 181 7.04 41.99 -30.47
N PRO A 182 7.75 41.59 -31.54
CA PRO A 182 8.44 40.30 -31.60
C PRO A 182 9.40 40.04 -30.42
N LYS A 183 10.04 41.06 -29.86
CA LYS A 183 10.96 40.95 -28.70
C LYS A 183 10.23 40.56 -27.44
N GLU A 184 9.00 41.01 -27.24
CA GLU A 184 8.19 40.58 -26.09
C GLU A 184 7.80 39.10 -26.18
N LEU A 185 7.52 38.61 -27.38
CA LEU A 185 7.22 37.18 -27.58
C LEU A 185 8.42 36.31 -27.19
N GLU A 186 9.62 36.74 -27.54
CA GLU A 186 10.84 36.01 -27.20
C GLU A 186 11.12 36.03 -25.69
N ARG A 187 10.84 37.18 -25.04
CA ARG A 187 10.93 37.32 -23.57
C ARG A 187 9.96 36.40 -22.86
N ILE A 188 8.70 36.31 -23.31
CA ILE A 188 7.70 35.42 -22.72
C ILE A 188 8.14 33.95 -22.84
N ARG A 189 8.64 33.56 -24.02
CA ARG A 189 9.19 32.21 -24.23
C ARG A 189 10.36 31.88 -23.29
N GLN A 190 11.23 32.86 -23.07
CA GLN A 190 12.35 32.69 -22.16
C GLN A 190 11.86 32.57 -20.70
N GLU A 191 10.91 33.39 -20.28
CA GLU A 191 10.33 33.31 -18.94
C GLU A 191 9.64 31.97 -18.65
N GLU A 192 8.98 31.36 -19.64
CA GLU A 192 8.40 30.01 -19.51
C GLU A 192 9.46 28.94 -19.20
N LEU A 193 10.65 29.08 -19.76
CA LEU A 193 11.79 28.20 -19.49
C LEU A 193 12.43 28.51 -18.12
N ASP A 194 12.57 29.80 -17.82
CA ASP A 194 13.22 30.26 -16.58
C ASP A 194 12.44 29.87 -15.32
N ILE A 195 11.13 29.74 -15.40
CA ILE A 195 10.30 29.25 -14.28
C ILE A 195 10.74 27.82 -13.90
N THR A 196 10.89 26.95 -14.87
CA THR A 196 11.31 25.57 -14.62
C THR A 196 12.77 25.51 -14.15
N ALA A 197 13.64 26.30 -14.74
CA ALA A 197 15.04 26.42 -14.32
C ALA A 197 15.16 26.89 -12.87
N ARG A 198 14.39 27.93 -12.47
CA ARG A 198 14.37 28.43 -11.08
C ARG A 198 13.91 27.36 -10.10
N ARG A 199 12.88 26.56 -10.44
CA ARG A 199 12.39 25.44 -9.60
C ARG A 199 13.48 24.39 -9.40
N ILE A 200 14.17 24.01 -10.48
CA ILE A 200 15.26 23.03 -10.41
C ILE A 200 16.42 23.59 -9.57
N LYS A 201 16.78 24.84 -9.78
CA LYS A 201 17.85 25.49 -9.02
C LYS A 201 17.54 25.53 -7.52
N MET A 202 16.31 25.86 -7.12
CA MET A 202 15.91 25.82 -5.71
C MET A 202 16.07 24.41 -5.09
N MET A 203 15.77 23.35 -5.83
CA MET A 203 15.97 21.98 -5.35
C MET A 203 17.45 21.63 -5.19
N ILE A 204 18.30 22.07 -6.14
CA ILE A 204 19.73 21.88 -6.09
C ILE A 204 20.36 22.68 -4.95
N ASP A 205 19.97 23.94 -4.78
CA ASP A 205 20.43 24.81 -3.69
C ASP A 205 20.01 24.25 -2.30
N GLY A 206 18.86 23.55 -2.24
CA GLY A 206 18.43 22.76 -1.08
C GLY A 206 19.26 21.50 -0.84
N GLY A 207 20.23 21.21 -1.75
CA GLY A 207 21.16 20.09 -1.64
C GLY A 207 20.60 18.77 -2.14
N ALA A 208 19.48 18.75 -2.87
CA ALA A 208 18.94 17.52 -3.46
C ALA A 208 19.84 17.03 -4.61
N ASN A 209 20.15 15.74 -4.60
CA ASN A 209 20.90 15.07 -5.67
C ASN A 209 20.08 13.99 -6.38
N VAL A 210 18.88 13.72 -5.88
CA VAL A 210 17.89 12.85 -6.52
C VAL A 210 16.53 13.54 -6.45
N ILE A 211 15.82 13.59 -7.57
CA ILE A 211 14.49 14.19 -7.66
C ILE A 211 13.50 13.10 -8.08
N LEU A 212 12.47 12.89 -7.27
CA LEU A 212 11.33 12.05 -7.58
C LEU A 212 10.16 12.95 -7.96
N CYS A 213 9.73 12.86 -9.21
CA CYS A 213 8.62 13.64 -9.72
C CYS A 213 7.42 12.73 -10.03
N SER A 214 6.24 13.06 -9.51
CA SER A 214 5.00 12.35 -9.81
C SER A 214 4.43 12.71 -11.18
N LYS A 215 4.91 13.79 -11.79
CA LYS A 215 4.45 14.34 -13.07
C LYS A 215 5.54 14.30 -14.15
N GLY A 216 5.25 14.88 -15.29
CA GLY A 216 6.17 14.86 -16.44
C GLY A 216 7.43 15.67 -16.22
N VAL A 217 8.52 15.16 -16.77
CA VAL A 217 9.84 15.82 -16.88
C VAL A 217 10.13 16.01 -18.35
N ASP A 218 10.48 17.21 -18.76
CA ASP A 218 10.79 17.57 -20.14
C ASP A 218 12.32 17.53 -20.38
N ASP A 219 12.71 17.36 -21.65
CA ASP A 219 14.12 17.35 -22.04
C ASP A 219 14.85 18.64 -21.65
N MET A 220 14.15 19.76 -21.62
CA MET A 220 14.73 21.03 -21.14
C MET A 220 15.05 20.99 -19.65
N ALA A 221 14.19 20.36 -18.84
CA ALA A 221 14.46 20.18 -17.41
C ALA A 221 15.65 19.24 -17.15
N LEU A 222 15.87 18.27 -18.05
CA LEU A 222 17.00 17.35 -17.98
C LEU A 222 18.35 18.03 -18.27
N LYS A 223 18.30 19.17 -18.96
CA LYS A 223 19.49 19.96 -19.35
C LYS A 223 20.03 20.78 -18.18
N TYR A 224 19.19 21.20 -17.25
CA TYR A 224 19.54 21.92 -16.03
C TYR A 224 19.95 20.98 -14.90
#